data_35068a253ad97e867e448df42ce50476
#
_entry.id   35068a253ad97e867e448df42ce50476
#
_cell.length_a   1.000
_cell.length_b   1.000
_cell.length_c   1.000
_cell.angle_alpha   90.00
_cell.angle_beta   90.00
_cell.angle_gamma   90.00
#
_symmetry.space_group_name_H-M   'P 1'
#
loop_
_entity.id
_entity.type
_entity.pdbx_description
1 polymer ?
#
loop_
_entity_poly.entity_id
_entity_poly.type
_entity_poly.pdbx_seq_one_letter_code
_entity_poly.pdbx_strand_id
1 'polypeptide(L)' 'MTKFVEIIIWKQGYDEQVIINIDDIARLSEGPNTLTLKTPFADGTFDRSISSETAEKLRRILNIETIDAM' A
#
# COMPACT_ATOMS: atom_id res chain seq x y z
N MET A 1 4.42 -13.14 12.60
CA MET A 1 4.55 -11.90 13.40
C MET A 1 3.99 -10.72 12.63
N THR A 2 3.11 -9.98 13.28
CA THR A 2 2.48 -8.82 12.65
C THR A 2 3.44 -7.63 12.63
N LYS A 3 3.53 -6.97 11.50
CA LYS A 3 4.37 -5.79 11.35
C LYS A 3 3.51 -4.62 10.90
N PHE A 4 3.65 -3.49 11.58
CA PHE A 4 2.99 -2.26 11.19
C PHE A 4 3.99 -1.34 10.51
N VAL A 5 3.53 -0.63 9.51
CA VAL A 5 4.34 0.35 8.79
C VAL A 5 3.53 1.63 8.64
N GLU A 6 4.24 2.75 8.66
CA GLU A 6 3.63 4.05 8.41
C GLU A 6 3.83 4.40 6.94
N ILE A 7 2.73 4.79 6.29
CA ILE A 7 2.78 5.22 4.90
C ILE A 7 2.17 6.60 4.78
N ILE A 8 2.54 7.29 3.72
CA ILE A 8 1.98 8.60 3.41
C ILE A 8 1.08 8.45 2.21
N ILE A 9 -0.19 8.84 2.37
CA ILE A 9 -1.19 8.81 1.32
C ILE A 9 -1.48 10.23 0.90
N TRP A 10 -1.46 10.49 -0.40
CA TRP A 10 -1.88 11.78 -0.91
C TRP A 10 -3.40 11.82 -0.97
N LYS A 11 -3.97 12.84 -0.37
CA LYS A 11 -5.41 13.04 -0.36
C LYS A 11 -5.67 14.50 -0.67
N GLN A 12 -6.56 14.76 -1.58
CA GLN A 12 -6.87 16.09 -2.13
C GLN A 12 -6.31 17.28 -1.33
N GLY A 13 -5.13 17.72 -1.73
CA GLY A 13 -4.54 18.93 -1.16
C GLY A 13 -3.70 18.73 0.09
N TYR A 14 -3.58 17.52 0.63
CA TYR A 14 -2.71 17.27 1.77
C TYR A 14 -2.30 15.80 1.85
N ASP A 15 -1.20 15.57 2.55
CA ASP A 15 -0.71 14.22 2.82
C ASP A 15 -1.30 13.72 4.12
N GLU A 16 -1.67 12.46 4.15
CA GLU A 16 -2.17 11.80 5.35
C GLU A 16 -1.24 10.68 5.73
N GLN A 17 -0.80 10.67 6.98
CA GLN A 17 0.03 9.58 7.51
C GLN A 17 -0.88 8.49 8.06
N VAL A 18 -0.66 7.25 7.62
CA VAL A 18 -1.48 6.12 8.04
C VAL A 18 -0.58 4.98 8.46
N ILE A 19 -0.89 4.38 9.58
CA ILE A 19 -0.19 3.19 10.04
C ILE A 19 -1.03 1.99 9.66
N ILE A 20 -0.46 1.07 8.90
CA ILE A 20 -1.16 -0.12 8.43
C ILE A 20 -0.45 -1.39 8.89
N ASN A 21 -1.23 -2.46 9.01
CA ASN A 21 -0.69 -3.79 9.23
C ASN A 21 -0.34 -4.36 7.86
N ILE A 22 0.91 -4.77 7.64
CA ILE A 22 1.29 -5.28 6.33
C ILE A 22 0.55 -6.56 5.95
N ASP A 23 0.06 -7.32 6.94
CA ASP A 23 -0.74 -8.51 6.66
C ASP A 23 -2.13 -8.16 6.12
N ASP A 24 -2.52 -6.89 6.23
CA ASP A 24 -3.80 -6.41 5.72
C ASP A 24 -3.72 -5.98 4.25
N ILE A 25 -2.55 -6.03 3.65
CA ILE A 25 -2.39 -5.68 2.25
C ILE A 25 -2.91 -6.80 1.37
N ALA A 26 -3.90 -6.48 0.54
CA ALA A 26 -4.48 -7.44 -0.39
C ALA A 26 -3.80 -7.37 -1.76
N ARG A 27 -3.41 -6.18 -2.18
CA ARG A 27 -2.83 -5.97 -3.51
C ARG A 27 -2.00 -4.70 -3.55
N LEU A 28 -0.94 -4.76 -4.30
CA LEU A 28 -0.13 -3.59 -4.62
C LEU A 28 -0.01 -3.51 -6.14
N SER A 29 -0.60 -2.48 -6.73
CA SER A 29 -0.56 -2.28 -8.17
C SER A 29 0.50 -1.22 -8.48
N GLU A 30 1.59 -1.63 -9.10
CA GLU A 30 2.73 -0.74 -9.32
C GLU A 30 2.58 0.22 -10.49
N GLY A 31 1.86 -0.13 -11.53
CA GLY A 31 1.63 0.78 -12.63
C GLY A 31 0.92 2.05 -12.15
N PRO A 32 -0.28 1.94 -11.60
CA PRO A 32 -1.00 3.09 -11.04
C PRO A 32 -0.60 3.42 -9.61
N ASN A 33 0.33 2.70 -9.01
CA ASN A 33 0.76 2.89 -7.61
C ASN A 33 -0.42 2.95 -6.65
N THR A 34 -1.20 1.89 -6.66
CA THR A 34 -2.39 1.77 -5.82
C THR A 34 -2.21 0.68 -4.78
N LEU A 35 -2.49 1.03 -3.53
CA LEU A 35 -2.47 0.08 -2.43
C LEU A 35 -3.90 -0.31 -2.08
N THR A 36 -4.17 -1.61 -2.04
CA THR A 36 -5.48 -2.14 -1.66
C THR A 36 -5.34 -2.92 -0.36
N LEU A 37 -6.16 -2.58 0.62
CA LEU A 37 -6.18 -3.29 1.90
C LEU A 37 -7.38 -4.21 1.98
N LYS A 38 -7.30 -5.20 2.84
CA LYS A 38 -8.43 -6.12 3.12
C LYS A 38 -9.47 -5.43 3.98
N THR A 39 -9.03 -4.52 4.84
CA THR A 39 -9.89 -3.72 5.73
C THR A 39 -9.94 -2.30 5.17
N PRO A 40 -11.12 -1.67 5.09
CA PRO A 40 -11.20 -0.34 4.49
C PRO A 40 -10.46 0.72 5.30
N PHE A 41 -10.01 1.74 4.60
CA PHE A 41 -9.48 2.95 5.23
C PHE A 41 -10.60 3.68 5.97
N ALA A 42 -10.23 4.69 6.74
CA ALA A 42 -11.20 5.41 7.58
C ALA A 42 -12.38 5.99 6.81
N ASP A 43 -12.21 6.30 5.53
CA ASP A 43 -13.28 6.85 4.70
C ASP A 43 -14.10 5.76 3.99
N GLY A 44 -13.85 4.50 4.29
CA GLY A 44 -14.60 3.38 3.72
C GLY A 44 -14.05 2.86 2.41
N THR A 45 -13.00 3.45 1.86
CA THR A 45 -12.39 2.94 0.63
C THR A 45 -11.35 1.87 0.93
N PHE A 46 -11.16 0.93 0.00
CA PHE A 46 -10.16 -0.12 0.12
C PHE A 46 -8.89 0.23 -0.64
N ASP A 47 -8.98 1.10 -1.64
CA ASP A 47 -7.87 1.47 -2.51
C ASP A 47 -7.40 2.88 -2.24
N ARG A 48 -6.09 3.07 -2.25
CA ARG A 48 -5.51 4.40 -2.12
C ARG A 48 -4.31 4.54 -3.05
N SER A 49 -4.18 5.72 -3.63
CA SER A 49 -3.00 6.07 -4.39
C SER A 49 -1.84 6.33 -3.45
N ILE A 50 -0.68 5.81 -3.79
CA ILE A 50 0.54 6.00 -3.01
C ILE A 50 1.63 6.48 -3.96
N SER A 51 2.69 7.04 -3.39
CA SER A 51 3.83 7.47 -4.20
C SER A 51 4.59 6.26 -4.72
N SER A 52 5.35 6.46 -5.80
CA SER A 52 6.20 5.40 -6.33
C SER A 52 7.25 4.98 -5.29
N GLU A 53 7.73 5.92 -4.48
CA GLU A 53 8.69 5.61 -3.42
C GLU A 53 8.07 4.70 -2.36
N THR A 54 6.83 5.00 -1.96
CA THR A 54 6.12 4.17 -0.99
C THR A 54 5.87 2.79 -1.54
N ALA A 55 5.46 2.70 -2.81
CA ALA A 55 5.24 1.41 -3.47
C ALA A 55 6.52 0.58 -3.48
N GLU A 56 7.65 1.19 -3.79
CA GLU A 56 8.93 0.51 -3.81
C GLU A 56 9.34 0.01 -2.43
N LYS A 57 9.14 0.82 -1.41
CA LYS A 57 9.46 0.42 -0.04
C LYS A 57 8.58 -0.73 0.44
N LEU A 58 7.30 -0.69 0.11
CA LEU A 58 6.38 -1.78 0.43
C LEU A 58 6.78 -3.07 -0.28
N ARG A 59 7.20 -2.96 -1.52
CA ARG A 59 7.67 -4.12 -2.28
C ARG A 59 8.84 -4.80 -1.58
N ARG A 60 9.78 -4.03 -1.06
CA ARG A 60 10.93 -4.57 -0.33
C ARG A 60 10.51 -5.23 0.97
N ILE A 61 9.63 -4.58 1.73
CA ILE A 61 9.16 -5.09 3.01
C ILE A 61 8.41 -6.40 2.83
N LEU A 62 7.59 -6.48 1.79
CA LEU A 62 6.78 -7.66 1.50
C LEU A 62 7.58 -8.80 0.90
N ASN A 63 8.81 -8.54 0.49
CA ASN A 63 9.68 -9.55 -0.10
C ASN A 63 8.99 -10.25 -1.27
N ILE A 64 8.54 -9.44 -2.23
CA ILE A 64 7.75 -9.91 -3.36
C ILE A 64 8.60 -10.70 -4.35
N GLU A 65 8.08 -11.83 -4.77
CA GLU A 65 8.67 -12.64 -5.84
C GLU A 65 7.90 -12.39 -7.12
N THR A 66 8.62 -12.15 -8.22
CA THR A 66 8.00 -11.91 -9.51
C THR A 66 7.85 -13.24 -10.25
N ILE A 67 6.65 -13.53 -10.68
CA ILE A 67 6.36 -14.69 -11.50
C ILE A 67 6.02 -14.20 -12.89
N ASP A 68 6.86 -14.55 -13.87
CA ASP A 68 6.62 -14.12 -15.24
C ASP A 68 5.48 -14.91 -15.86
N ALA A 69 4.56 -14.19 -16.49
CA ALA A 69 3.50 -14.81 -17.26
C ALA A 69 4.05 -15.20 -18.62
N MET A 70 3.92 -16.44 -18.95
CA MET A 70 4.39 -16.98 -20.24
C MET A 70 3.27 -17.04 -21.26
#